data_3d5b05a0f07e5b726840cbe9ea9f2388
#
_entry.id   3d5b05a0f07e5b726840cbe9ea9f2388
#
_cell.length_a   1.000
_cell.length_b   1.000
_cell.length_c   1.000
_cell.angle_alpha   90.00
_cell.angle_beta   90.00
_cell.angle_gamma   90.00
#
_symmetry.space_group_name_H-M   'P 1'
#
loop_
_entity.id
_entity.type
_entity.pdbx_description
1 polymer ?
#
loop_
_entity_poly.entity_id
_entity_poly.type
_entity_poly.pdbx_seq_one_letter_code
_entity_poly.pdbx_strand_id
1 'polypeptide(L)'
;LIQEDLLILHWDDNFQEHILEGGVLCFPALWTLKEKINKPLSRIHKPVAHYNKKITRSVQRMFNNLKVDKPIWRANWYLYKDPELFSPLSEKFSHTTEKEYFEGDFWVRVERQTLKRLPVTNAVLFGIHTYVVNKKQLTLKQITSLKNYSLNK
;
A
#
# COMPACT_ATOMS: atom_id res chain seq x y z
N LEU A 1 14.66 9.46 13.77
CA LEU A 1 13.35 8.85 13.60
C LEU A 1 12.95 8.93 12.14
N ILE A 2 12.46 7.82 11.59
CA ILE A 2 11.96 7.74 10.21
C ILE A 2 10.46 7.53 10.29
N GLN A 3 9.69 8.35 9.60
CA GLN A 3 8.22 8.22 9.50
C GLN A 3 7.88 7.33 8.31
N GLU A 4 8.34 6.09 8.32
CA GLU A 4 8.04 5.12 7.26
C GLU A 4 7.78 3.75 7.86
N ASP A 5 6.88 3.00 7.25
CA ASP A 5 6.86 1.55 7.37
C ASP A 5 7.95 0.99 6.47
N LEU A 6 8.69 0.01 6.97
CA LEU A 6 9.77 -0.62 6.24
C LEU A 6 9.54 -2.13 6.21
N LEU A 7 9.41 -2.68 5.02
CA LEU A 7 9.13 -4.10 4.79
C LEU A 7 10.23 -4.71 3.93
N ILE A 8 10.63 -5.93 4.26
CA ILE A 8 11.66 -6.69 3.53
C ILE A 8 11.00 -7.86 2.81
N LEU A 9 11.23 -7.94 1.51
CA LEU A 9 10.73 -9.01 0.68
C LEU A 9 11.90 -9.73 -0.01
N HIS A 10 11.84 -11.07 0.03
CA HIS A 10 12.76 -11.94 -0.70
C HIS A 10 12.03 -12.79 -1.73
N TRP A 11 12.75 -13.16 -2.80
CA TRP A 11 12.28 -14.17 -3.74
C TRP A 11 12.27 -15.54 -3.07
N ASP A 12 11.21 -16.28 -3.26
CA ASP A 12 11.08 -17.65 -2.77
C ASP A 12 10.80 -18.58 -3.94
N ASP A 13 11.66 -19.59 -4.10
CA ASP A 13 11.59 -20.54 -5.22
C ASP A 13 10.39 -21.50 -5.14
N ASN A 14 9.88 -21.79 -3.94
CA ASN A 14 8.72 -22.66 -3.77
C ASN A 14 7.43 -21.95 -4.20
N PHE A 15 7.30 -20.68 -3.86
CA PHE A 15 6.15 -19.86 -4.27
C PHE A 15 6.29 -19.26 -5.66
N GLN A 16 7.53 -19.17 -6.21
CA GLN A 16 7.86 -18.42 -7.43
C GLN A 16 7.39 -16.94 -7.34
N GLU A 17 7.46 -16.39 -6.15
CA GLU A 17 7.04 -15.03 -5.80
C GLU A 17 7.94 -14.43 -4.72
N HIS A 18 7.91 -13.10 -4.61
CA HIS A 18 8.46 -12.44 -3.42
C HIS A 18 7.53 -12.65 -2.22
N ILE A 19 8.12 -13.02 -1.09
CA ILE A 19 7.44 -13.15 0.21
C ILE A 19 7.85 -12.02 1.16
N LEU A 20 6.97 -11.63 2.04
CA LEU A 20 7.24 -10.67 3.10
C LEU A 20 7.91 -11.41 4.27
N GLU A 21 9.22 -11.25 4.45
CA GLU A 21 9.96 -11.93 5.51
C GLU A 21 10.09 -11.14 6.80
N GLY A 22 10.05 -9.82 6.72
CA GLY A 22 10.22 -8.99 7.91
C GLY A 22 9.81 -7.56 7.69
N GLY A 23 9.71 -6.80 8.77
CA GLY A 23 9.43 -5.37 8.67
C GLY A 23 9.06 -4.72 9.98
N VAL A 24 8.95 -3.40 9.90
CA VAL A 24 8.42 -2.52 10.96
C VAL A 24 7.21 -1.81 10.37
N LEU A 25 6.04 -2.03 10.97
CA LEU A 25 4.77 -1.44 10.57
C LEU A 25 4.30 -0.50 11.68
N CYS A 26 4.57 0.80 11.52
CA CYS A 26 4.21 1.85 12.48
C CYS A 26 2.88 2.52 12.13
N PHE A 27 2.52 2.53 10.85
CA PHE A 27 1.38 3.27 10.31
C PHE A 27 0.44 2.36 9.49
N PRO A 28 -0.07 1.26 10.09
CA PRO A 28 -0.93 0.32 9.38
C PRO A 28 -2.18 0.99 8.82
N ALA A 29 -2.48 0.70 7.56
CA ALA A 29 -3.66 1.18 6.86
C ALA A 29 -4.63 0.01 6.61
N LEU A 30 -5.46 -0.33 7.58
CA LEU A 30 -6.46 -1.39 7.52
C LEU A 30 -5.86 -2.79 7.26
N TRP A 31 -4.69 -3.06 7.82
CA TRP A 31 -4.05 -4.38 7.79
C TRP A 31 -3.09 -4.55 8.97
N THR A 32 -2.64 -5.78 9.21
CA THR A 32 -1.68 -6.10 10.26
C THR A 32 -0.48 -6.86 9.70
N LEU A 33 0.71 -6.59 10.25
CA LEU A 33 1.92 -7.29 9.83
C LEU A 33 1.82 -8.81 10.10
N LYS A 34 1.21 -9.19 11.23
CA LYS A 34 1.01 -10.60 11.61
C LYS A 34 0.25 -11.41 10.55
N GLU A 35 -0.71 -10.80 9.86
CA GLU A 35 -1.49 -11.49 8.82
C GLU A 35 -0.75 -11.59 7.48
N LYS A 36 0.28 -10.76 7.26
CA LYS A 36 1.01 -10.67 5.99
C LYS A 36 2.39 -11.32 6.03
N ILE A 37 3.02 -11.39 7.20
CA ILE A 37 4.35 -11.95 7.35
C ILE A 37 4.42 -13.41 6.86
N ASN A 38 5.50 -13.78 6.21
CA ASN A 38 5.75 -15.08 5.57
C ASN A 38 4.71 -15.47 4.51
N LYS A 39 4.09 -14.47 3.87
CA LYS A 39 3.13 -14.70 2.78
C LYS A 39 3.66 -14.15 1.46
N PRO A 40 3.36 -14.84 0.33
CA PRO A 40 3.66 -14.32 -1.00
C PRO A 40 2.77 -13.12 -1.35
N LEU A 41 3.25 -12.27 -2.25
CA LEU A 41 2.54 -11.05 -2.66
C LEU A 41 1.12 -11.32 -3.16
N SER A 42 0.91 -12.44 -3.86
CA SER A 42 -0.44 -12.85 -4.30
C SER A 42 -1.41 -13.07 -3.13
N ARG A 43 -0.92 -13.67 -2.03
CA ARG A 43 -1.73 -13.89 -0.82
C ARG A 43 -1.94 -12.60 -0.03
N ILE A 44 -0.91 -11.75 0.06
CA ILE A 44 -0.98 -10.44 0.73
C ILE A 44 -2.05 -9.56 0.09
N HIS A 45 -2.14 -9.57 -1.24
CA HIS A 45 -3.07 -8.74 -2.00
C HIS A 45 -4.42 -9.42 -2.31
N LYS A 46 -4.68 -10.62 -1.80
CA LYS A 46 -5.97 -11.31 -2.00
C LYS A 46 -7.20 -10.46 -1.67
N PRO A 47 -7.20 -9.59 -0.63
CA PRO A 47 -8.32 -8.72 -0.33
C PRO A 47 -8.51 -7.58 -1.34
N VAL A 48 -7.54 -7.30 -2.20
CA VAL A 48 -7.60 -6.20 -3.19
C VAL A 48 -8.40 -6.65 -4.41
N ALA A 49 -9.57 -6.06 -4.63
CA ALA A 49 -10.58 -6.50 -5.59
C ALA A 49 -10.07 -6.74 -7.03
N HIS A 50 -9.07 -5.99 -7.49
CA HIS A 50 -8.57 -6.11 -8.87
C HIS A 50 -7.20 -6.81 -8.98
N TYR A 51 -6.67 -7.36 -7.89
CA TYR A 51 -5.37 -8.05 -7.89
C TYR A 51 -5.51 -9.46 -8.47
N ASN A 52 -5.51 -9.57 -9.79
CA ASN A 52 -5.66 -10.81 -10.53
C ASN A 52 -4.29 -11.39 -10.97
N LYS A 53 -4.30 -12.60 -11.58
CA LYS A 53 -3.10 -13.29 -12.05
C LYS A 53 -2.23 -12.46 -13.02
N LYS A 54 -2.83 -11.60 -13.86
CA LYS A 54 -2.10 -10.74 -14.80
C LYS A 54 -1.31 -9.67 -14.04
N ILE A 55 -1.94 -9.04 -13.05
CA ILE A 55 -1.29 -8.04 -12.18
C ILE A 55 -0.21 -8.70 -11.35
N THR A 56 -0.46 -9.87 -10.74
CA THR A 56 0.56 -10.63 -10.00
C THR A 56 1.82 -10.83 -10.84
N ARG A 57 1.69 -11.34 -12.07
CA ARG A 57 2.84 -11.55 -12.96
C ARG A 57 3.58 -10.25 -13.30
N SER A 58 2.85 -9.16 -13.52
CA SER A 58 3.45 -7.86 -13.83
C SER A 58 4.22 -7.30 -12.63
N VAL A 59 3.67 -7.45 -11.43
CA VAL A 59 4.32 -7.05 -10.18
C VAL A 59 5.59 -7.88 -9.94
N GLN A 60 5.54 -9.21 -10.06
CA GLN A 60 6.72 -10.06 -9.90
C GLN A 60 7.81 -9.70 -10.92
N ARG A 61 7.45 -9.48 -12.19
CA ARG A 61 8.40 -9.03 -13.20
C ARG A 61 9.02 -7.68 -12.87
N MET A 62 8.24 -6.74 -12.33
CA MET A 62 8.76 -5.45 -11.87
C MET A 62 9.74 -5.64 -10.73
N PHE A 63 9.39 -6.44 -9.71
CA PHE A 63 10.27 -6.75 -8.60
C PHE A 63 11.58 -7.40 -9.06
N ASN A 64 11.53 -8.39 -9.95
CA ASN A 64 12.71 -9.09 -10.47
C ASN A 64 13.65 -8.15 -11.25
N ASN A 65 13.13 -7.09 -11.88
CA ASN A 65 13.90 -6.15 -12.67
C ASN A 65 14.36 -4.90 -11.91
N LEU A 66 14.07 -4.78 -10.60
CA LEU A 66 14.57 -3.68 -9.78
C LEU A 66 16.11 -3.67 -9.76
N LYS A 67 16.71 -2.51 -9.98
CA LYS A 67 18.15 -2.30 -9.90
C LYS A 67 18.52 -1.67 -8.55
N VAL A 68 19.70 -1.99 -8.05
CA VAL A 68 20.19 -1.50 -6.74
C VAL A 68 20.26 0.03 -6.69
N ASP A 69 20.72 0.65 -7.76
CA ASP A 69 20.94 2.09 -7.88
C ASP A 69 19.73 2.88 -8.44
N LYS A 70 18.65 2.18 -8.80
CA LYS A 70 17.44 2.78 -9.42
C LYS A 70 16.19 2.40 -8.66
N PRO A 71 15.97 2.98 -7.47
CA PRO A 71 14.71 2.78 -6.76
C PRO A 71 13.55 3.36 -7.57
N ILE A 72 12.40 2.77 -7.42
CA ILE A 72 11.15 3.26 -8.02
C ILE A 72 10.15 3.61 -6.92
N TRP A 73 9.21 4.47 -7.25
CA TRP A 73 8.15 4.83 -6.31
C TRP A 73 6.83 5.07 -7.04
N ARG A 74 5.74 4.95 -6.28
CA ARG A 74 4.39 5.35 -6.67
C ARG A 74 3.65 5.94 -5.48
N ALA A 75 2.50 6.55 -5.71
CA ALA A 75 1.59 6.96 -4.65
C ALA A 75 0.24 6.27 -4.84
N ASN A 76 -0.33 5.80 -3.72
CA ASN A 76 -1.73 5.41 -3.59
C ASN A 76 -2.45 6.42 -2.71
N TRP A 77 -3.78 6.45 -2.78
CA TRP A 77 -4.58 7.23 -1.86
C TRP A 77 -5.89 6.53 -1.54
N TYR A 78 -6.38 6.79 -0.34
CA TYR A 78 -7.65 6.28 0.19
C TYR A 78 -8.35 7.37 1.00
N LEU A 79 -9.67 7.25 1.15
CA LEU A 79 -10.47 8.12 2.01
C LEU A 79 -10.71 7.48 3.37
N TYR A 80 -10.59 8.28 4.42
CA TYR A 80 -10.76 7.88 5.80
C TYR A 80 -11.70 8.83 6.54
N LYS A 81 -12.39 8.34 7.57
CA LYS A 81 -13.29 9.14 8.43
C LYS A 81 -12.52 9.89 9.53
N ASP A 82 -11.31 9.46 9.84
CA ASP A 82 -10.44 10.03 10.87
C ASP A 82 -9.00 10.19 10.39
N PRO A 83 -8.17 11.01 11.07
CA PRO A 83 -6.78 11.24 10.69
C PRO A 83 -5.80 10.20 11.25
N GLU A 84 -6.28 9.18 11.94
CA GLU A 84 -5.41 8.23 12.66
C GLU A 84 -4.42 7.54 11.73
N LEU A 85 -3.12 7.67 12.05
CA LEU A 85 -2.06 7.01 11.31
C LEU A 85 -1.97 5.52 11.64
N PHE A 86 -2.24 5.16 12.89
CA PHE A 86 -2.24 3.78 13.36
C PHE A 86 -3.65 3.20 13.26
N SER A 87 -3.96 2.56 12.16
CA SER A 87 -5.30 2.00 11.89
C SER A 87 -5.21 0.52 11.50
N PRO A 88 -4.80 -0.37 12.43
CA PRO A 88 -4.75 -1.80 12.17
C PRO A 88 -6.16 -2.38 12.09
N LEU A 89 -6.43 -3.15 11.04
CA LEU A 89 -7.69 -3.87 10.88
C LEU A 89 -7.42 -5.26 10.32
N SER A 90 -8.13 -6.27 10.82
CA SER A 90 -8.02 -7.62 10.28
C SER A 90 -8.69 -7.72 8.91
N GLU A 91 -8.16 -8.56 8.03
CA GLU A 91 -8.75 -8.87 6.70
C GLU A 91 -10.21 -9.33 6.76
N LYS A 92 -10.70 -9.73 7.93
CA LYS A 92 -12.07 -10.23 8.13
C LYS A 92 -13.12 -9.10 8.16
N PHE A 93 -12.70 -7.86 8.35
CA PHE A 93 -13.62 -6.73 8.41
C PHE A 93 -13.82 -6.13 7.01
N SER A 94 -15.08 -5.92 6.65
CA SER A 94 -15.43 -5.27 5.37
C SER A 94 -15.17 -3.76 5.46
N HIS A 95 -14.73 -3.20 4.34
CA HIS A 95 -14.53 -1.75 4.23
C HIS A 95 -15.84 -1.03 3.92
N THR A 96 -15.97 0.18 4.43
CA THR A 96 -17.04 1.12 4.08
C THR A 96 -16.98 1.46 2.59
N THR A 97 -18.13 1.65 1.93
CA THR A 97 -18.15 2.03 0.52
C THR A 97 -17.61 3.44 0.30
N GLU A 98 -16.83 3.65 -0.77
CA GLU A 98 -16.18 4.94 -1.05
C GLU A 98 -17.20 6.11 -1.17
N LYS A 99 -18.43 5.86 -1.58
CA LYS A 99 -19.49 6.89 -1.72
C LYS A 99 -19.84 7.58 -0.40
N GLU A 100 -19.89 6.83 0.70
CA GLU A 100 -20.24 7.36 2.03
C GLU A 100 -19.20 8.34 2.58
N TYR A 101 -17.95 8.31 2.09
CA TYR A 101 -16.91 9.22 2.54
C TYR A 101 -17.12 10.66 2.07
N PHE A 102 -17.72 10.88 0.90
CA PHE A 102 -17.88 12.23 0.33
C PHE A 102 -19.03 13.04 0.96
N GLU A 103 -19.93 12.42 1.72
CA GLU A 103 -21.11 13.05 2.32
C GLU A 103 -20.82 13.85 3.60
N GLY A 104 -19.57 13.82 4.11
CA GLY A 104 -19.19 14.50 5.33
C GLY A 104 -17.76 15.04 5.31
N ASP A 105 -17.20 15.19 6.50
CA ASP A 105 -15.77 15.44 6.64
C ASP A 105 -15.01 14.12 6.38
N PHE A 106 -13.90 14.24 5.68
CA PHE A 106 -13.01 13.11 5.39
C PHE A 106 -11.55 13.56 5.34
N TRP A 107 -10.67 12.58 5.46
CA TRP A 107 -9.23 12.74 5.26
C TRP A 107 -8.79 11.93 4.04
N VAL A 108 -7.86 12.49 3.28
CA VAL A 108 -7.16 11.77 2.22
C VAL A 108 -5.86 11.25 2.81
N ARG A 109 -5.74 9.94 2.90
CA ARG A 109 -4.50 9.26 3.24
C ARG A 109 -3.77 8.94 1.96
N VAL A 110 -2.57 9.48 1.80
CA VAL A 110 -1.70 9.24 0.64
C VAL A 110 -0.49 8.45 1.10
N GLU A 111 -0.22 7.34 0.46
CA GLU A 111 0.94 6.49 0.71
C GLU A 111 1.93 6.62 -0.44
N ARG A 112 3.08 7.24 -0.19
CA ARG A 112 4.23 7.15 -1.10
C ARG A 112 4.92 5.82 -0.84
N GLN A 113 4.83 4.91 -1.78
CA GLN A 113 5.41 3.57 -1.74
C GLN A 113 6.70 3.52 -2.55
N THR A 114 7.80 3.18 -1.90
CA THR A 114 9.14 3.11 -2.51
C THR A 114 9.63 1.67 -2.53
N LEU A 115 10.21 1.23 -3.65
CA LEU A 115 10.86 -0.08 -3.80
C LEU A 115 12.33 0.12 -4.12
N LYS A 116 13.21 -0.51 -3.34
CA LYS A 116 14.65 -0.47 -3.52
C LYS A 116 15.24 -1.88 -3.41
N ARG A 117 16.08 -2.26 -4.39
CA ARG A 117 16.88 -3.49 -4.29
C ARG A 117 18.05 -3.25 -3.36
N LEU A 118 18.26 -4.15 -2.40
CA LEU A 118 19.42 -4.12 -1.50
C LEU A 118 20.61 -4.82 -2.15
N PRO A 119 21.84 -4.22 -2.07
CA PRO A 119 22.98 -4.72 -2.85
C PRO A 119 23.56 -6.04 -2.34
N VAL A 120 23.51 -6.30 -1.04
CA VAL A 120 24.14 -7.49 -0.43
C VAL A 120 23.20 -8.68 -0.41
N THR A 121 21.99 -8.48 0.07
CA THR A 121 21.00 -9.57 0.27
C THR A 121 20.13 -9.82 -0.95
N ASN A 122 20.17 -8.92 -1.93
CA ASN A 122 19.26 -8.92 -3.08
C ASN A 122 17.76 -8.85 -2.69
N ALA A 123 17.46 -8.55 -1.44
CA ALA A 123 16.11 -8.30 -0.97
C ALA A 123 15.52 -7.02 -1.59
N VAL A 124 14.21 -6.92 -1.59
CA VAL A 124 13.50 -5.68 -1.89
C VAL A 124 13.08 -5.01 -0.59
N LEU A 125 13.58 -3.81 -0.35
CA LEU A 125 13.07 -2.93 0.69
C LEU A 125 11.85 -2.19 0.14
N PHE A 126 10.71 -2.36 0.79
CA PHE A 126 9.48 -1.64 0.50
C PHE A 126 9.22 -0.64 1.63
N GLY A 127 9.35 0.64 1.33
CA GLY A 127 9.06 1.75 2.24
C GLY A 127 7.68 2.35 1.96
N ILE A 128 6.93 2.69 3.01
CA ILE A 128 5.63 3.37 2.90
C ILE A 128 5.67 4.62 3.76
N HIS A 129 5.65 5.79 3.13
CA HIS A 129 5.50 7.07 3.81
C HIS A 129 4.07 7.56 3.68
N THR A 130 3.43 7.80 4.82
CA THR A 130 2.02 8.17 4.88
C THR A 130 1.84 9.66 5.12
N TYR A 131 1.02 10.30 4.29
CA TYR A 131 0.52 11.67 4.47
C TYR A 131 -0.98 11.62 4.73
N VAL A 132 -1.47 12.48 5.63
CA VAL A 132 -2.91 12.62 5.91
C VAL A 132 -3.30 14.08 5.73
N VAL A 133 -4.28 14.34 4.88
CA VAL A 133 -4.75 15.68 4.53
C VAL A 133 -6.24 15.78 4.77
N ASN A 134 -6.67 16.78 5.55
CA ASN A 134 -8.09 17.04 5.78
C ASN A 134 -8.75 17.61 4.52
N LYS A 135 -10.00 17.25 4.25
CA LYS A 135 -10.83 17.80 3.17
C LYS A 135 -10.77 19.33 3.08
N LYS A 136 -10.76 20.01 4.22
CA LYS A 136 -10.73 21.49 4.30
C LYS A 136 -9.45 22.13 3.73
N GLN A 137 -8.38 21.35 3.60
CA GLN A 137 -7.10 21.77 3.01
C GLN A 137 -7.04 21.53 1.50
N LEU A 138 -8.05 20.85 0.93
CA LEU A 138 -8.11 20.56 -0.50
C LEU A 138 -8.81 21.68 -1.26
N THR A 139 -8.33 21.99 -2.45
CA THR A 139 -9.01 22.87 -3.39
C THR A 139 -10.27 22.19 -3.97
N LEU A 140 -11.24 22.97 -4.45
CA LEU A 140 -12.42 22.43 -5.13
C LEU A 140 -12.06 21.53 -6.31
N LYS A 141 -11.01 21.88 -7.07
CA LYS A 141 -10.51 21.08 -8.20
C LYS A 141 -10.04 19.70 -7.73
N GLN A 142 -9.30 19.63 -6.62
CA GLN A 142 -8.84 18.36 -6.05
C GLN A 142 -10.02 17.50 -5.57
N ILE A 143 -10.99 18.09 -4.86
CA ILE A 143 -12.19 17.37 -4.39
C ILE A 143 -12.97 16.80 -5.58
N THR A 144 -13.17 17.61 -6.63
CA THR A 144 -13.87 17.15 -7.86
C THR A 144 -13.12 16.02 -8.55
N SER A 145 -11.79 16.10 -8.65
CA SER A 145 -10.98 15.04 -9.23
C SER A 145 -11.07 13.73 -8.43
N LEU A 146 -11.03 13.80 -7.11
CA LEU A 146 -11.19 12.64 -6.23
C LEU A 146 -12.56 11.97 -6.43
N LYS A 147 -13.65 12.75 -6.46
CA LYS A 147 -15.00 12.24 -6.71
C LYS A 147 -15.12 11.54 -8.05
N ASN A 148 -14.63 12.17 -9.11
CA ASN A 148 -14.70 11.61 -10.47
C ASN A 148 -13.89 10.31 -10.58
N TYR A 149 -12.76 10.20 -9.92
CA TYR A 149 -11.96 8.98 -9.90
C TYR A 149 -12.67 7.85 -9.15
N SER A 150 -13.27 8.12 -8.00
CA SER A 150 -14.00 7.13 -7.21
C SER A 150 -15.28 6.62 -7.89
N LEU A 151 -15.90 7.44 -8.74
CA LEU A 151 -17.09 7.04 -9.50
C LEU A 151 -16.77 6.16 -10.72
N ASN A 152 -15.52 6.15 -11.19
CA ASN A 152 -15.07 5.42 -12.39
C ASN A 152 -14.25 4.16 -12.06
N LYS A 153 -14.15 3.75 -10.78
CA LYS A 153 -13.58 2.48 -10.32
C LYS A 153 -14.67 1.41 -10.27
#